data_28bafed22a53eda1b279a12692225f76
#
_entry.id   28bafed22a53eda1b279a12692225f76
#
_cell.length_a   1.000
_cell.length_b   1.000
_cell.length_c   1.000
_cell.angle_alpha   90.00
_cell.angle_beta   90.00
_cell.angle_gamma   90.00
#
_symmetry.space_group_name_H-M   'P 1'
#
loop_
_entity.id
_entity.type
_entity.pdbx_description
1 polymer ?
#
loop_
_entity_poly.entity_id
_entity_poly.type
_entity_poly.pdbx_seq_one_letter_code
_entity_poly.pdbx_strand_id
1 'polypeptide(L)'
;MLPLRSTLLRHLQLTMQMRFLSRRAFVGALAAAIPTASFIRHAHAEAVKGISRDASVLQALGEAVLPSELDEARIASTVRGFQRWIAGYREGTELLHGYGTSKLEQSGPTPATRWATQLDALDATARRTHGHAFAALTVTQRRALIQSDLNPLKADRIPAIGRAPHVALALLAHFYGSVEATDLCYDASIARQSCRPLASATRKPLPLAPTRRS
;
A
#
# COMPACT_ATOMS: atom_id res chain seq x y z
N MET A 1 -64.68 25.27 1.17
CA MET A 1 -63.78 26.17 1.90
C MET A 1 -63.01 25.34 2.91
N LEU A 2 -61.78 25.01 2.59
CA LEU A 2 -60.89 24.15 3.42
C LEU A 2 -59.79 25.01 4.05
N PRO A 3 -59.42 24.86 5.31
CA PRO A 3 -58.38 25.64 5.95
C PRO A 3 -57.01 24.98 5.78
N LEU A 4 -56.23 25.45 4.81
CA LEU A 4 -54.84 25.07 4.52
C LEU A 4 -53.83 26.00 5.21
N ARG A 5 -53.89 26.13 6.54
CA ARG A 5 -52.97 27.06 7.24
C ARG A 5 -52.27 26.52 8.50
N SER A 6 -52.44 25.25 8.85
CA SER A 6 -51.88 24.73 10.14
C SER A 6 -50.71 23.76 10.02
N THR A 7 -50.29 23.37 8.78
CA THR A 7 -49.25 22.36 8.62
C THR A 7 -47.85 22.95 8.37
N LEU A 8 -47.74 24.21 7.99
CA LEU A 8 -46.45 24.87 7.62
C LEU A 8 -45.68 25.39 8.86
N LEU A 9 -46.33 25.58 9.97
CA LEU A 9 -45.68 26.11 11.20
C LEU A 9 -45.03 25.02 12.09
N ARG A 10 -45.32 23.74 11.86
CA ARG A 10 -44.67 22.65 12.60
C ARG A 10 -43.32 22.20 12.05
N HIS A 11 -43.00 22.48 10.81
CA HIS A 11 -41.72 22.12 10.20
C HIS A 11 -40.59 23.10 10.48
N LEU A 12 -40.87 24.31 10.94
CA LEU A 12 -39.83 25.33 11.21
C LEU A 12 -39.29 25.34 12.63
N GLN A 13 -39.85 24.54 13.55
CA GLN A 13 -39.38 24.45 14.95
C GLN A 13 -38.42 23.29 15.21
N LEU A 14 -38.11 22.45 14.23
CA LEU A 14 -37.25 21.29 14.39
C LEU A 14 -35.77 21.52 14.05
N THR A 15 -35.40 22.73 13.57
CA THR A 15 -34.05 22.97 13.04
C THR A 15 -33.15 23.83 13.91
N MET A 16 -33.50 24.13 15.16
CA MET A 16 -32.65 24.98 15.99
C MET A 16 -32.56 24.55 17.47
N GLN A 17 -32.32 23.26 17.70
CA GLN A 17 -31.69 22.80 18.93
C GLN A 17 -30.25 22.41 18.67
N MET A 18 -29.39 23.40 18.40
CA MET A 18 -27.99 23.27 18.73
C MET A 18 -27.86 23.12 20.23
N ARG A 19 -27.92 21.87 20.72
CA ARG A 19 -27.50 21.54 22.08
C ARG A 19 -26.06 21.96 22.18
N PHE A 20 -25.78 23.07 22.87
CA PHE A 20 -24.45 23.38 23.36
C PHE A 20 -24.00 22.19 24.18
N LEU A 21 -23.16 21.34 23.62
CA LEU A 21 -22.50 20.24 24.33
C LEU A 21 -21.76 20.89 25.51
N SER A 22 -22.22 20.63 26.71
CA SER A 22 -21.54 21.12 27.91
C SER A 22 -20.09 20.61 27.89
N ARG A 23 -19.15 21.41 28.44
CA ARG A 23 -17.74 20.97 28.55
C ARG A 23 -17.59 19.56 29.13
N ARG A 24 -18.50 19.15 30.05
CA ARG A 24 -18.55 17.81 30.62
C ARG A 24 -18.93 16.74 29.58
N ALA A 25 -19.87 17.03 28.67
CA ALA A 25 -20.28 16.10 27.63
C ALA A 25 -19.15 15.94 26.57
N PHE A 26 -18.41 17.02 26.27
CA PHE A 26 -17.25 16.99 25.38
C PHE A 26 -16.10 16.16 25.99
N VAL A 27 -15.78 16.36 27.28
CA VAL A 27 -14.76 15.58 28.00
C VAL A 27 -15.17 14.11 28.10
N GLY A 28 -16.46 13.80 28.36
CA GLY A 28 -16.98 12.45 28.35
C GLY A 28 -16.91 11.76 27.00
N ALA A 29 -17.16 12.48 25.90
CA ALA A 29 -17.02 11.97 24.54
C ALA A 29 -15.54 11.71 24.18
N LEU A 30 -14.60 12.57 24.62
CA LEU A 30 -13.17 12.33 24.46
C LEU A 30 -12.70 11.09 25.24
N ALA A 31 -13.16 10.90 26.47
CA ALA A 31 -12.80 9.74 27.29
C ALA A 31 -13.30 8.42 26.69
N ALA A 32 -14.46 8.43 26.00
CA ALA A 32 -14.99 7.27 25.28
C ALA A 32 -14.27 7.00 23.95
N ALA A 33 -13.64 7.99 23.33
CA ALA A 33 -12.93 7.84 22.06
C ALA A 33 -11.51 7.25 22.22
N ILE A 34 -10.89 7.38 23.40
CA ILE A 34 -9.54 6.87 23.67
C ILE A 34 -9.43 5.34 23.53
N PRO A 35 -10.36 4.51 24.03
CA PRO A 35 -10.27 3.06 23.85
C PRO A 35 -10.33 2.63 22.39
N THR A 36 -11.17 3.27 21.56
CA THR A 36 -11.33 2.91 20.14
C THR A 36 -10.06 3.16 19.32
N ALA A 37 -9.36 4.26 19.57
CA ALA A 37 -8.07 4.56 18.92
C ALA A 37 -6.98 3.53 19.30
N SER A 38 -7.01 3.02 20.54
CA SER A 38 -6.10 1.98 20.98
C SER A 38 -6.39 0.64 20.32
N PHE A 39 -7.65 0.24 20.13
CA PHE A 39 -8.04 -0.97 19.41
C PHE A 39 -7.61 -0.94 17.95
N ILE A 40 -7.78 0.19 17.25
CA ILE A 40 -7.37 0.35 15.84
C ILE A 40 -5.84 0.21 15.71
N ARG A 41 -5.08 0.81 16.62
CA ARG A 41 -3.61 0.68 16.63
C ARG A 41 -3.14 -0.75 16.90
N HIS A 42 -3.79 -1.46 17.82
CA HIS A 42 -3.47 -2.86 18.10
C HIS A 42 -3.80 -3.77 16.91
N ALA A 43 -4.97 -3.61 16.29
CA ALA A 43 -5.36 -4.37 15.11
C ALA A 43 -4.38 -4.16 13.93
N HIS A 44 -3.93 -2.91 13.70
CA HIS A 44 -2.93 -2.63 12.69
C HIS A 44 -1.58 -3.28 13.01
N ALA A 45 -1.12 -3.17 14.27
CA ALA A 45 0.15 -3.76 14.69
C ALA A 45 0.13 -5.30 14.56
N GLU A 46 -1.00 -5.94 14.90
CA GLU A 46 -1.15 -7.40 14.73
C GLU A 46 -1.20 -7.82 13.26
N ALA A 47 -1.86 -7.04 12.39
CA ALA A 47 -1.90 -7.29 10.96
C ALA A 47 -0.52 -7.13 10.31
N VAL A 48 0.26 -6.13 10.72
CA VAL A 48 1.65 -5.94 10.26
C VAL A 48 2.54 -7.09 10.77
N LYS A 49 2.34 -7.56 12.00
CA LYS A 49 3.02 -8.75 12.52
C LYS A 49 2.63 -10.02 11.75
N GLY A 50 1.36 -10.16 11.32
CA GLY A 50 0.88 -11.23 10.45
C GLY A 50 1.71 -11.28 9.16
N ILE A 51 1.74 -10.19 8.41
CA ILE A 51 2.54 -10.08 7.17
C ILE A 51 4.03 -10.33 7.41
N SER A 52 4.57 -9.92 8.56
CA SER A 52 5.96 -10.19 8.93
C SER A 52 6.21 -11.64 9.36
N ARG A 53 5.22 -12.29 9.97
CA ARG A 53 5.27 -13.72 10.34
C ARG A 53 5.31 -14.61 9.11
N ASP A 54 4.60 -14.21 8.05
CA ASP A 54 4.56 -14.91 6.76
C ASP A 54 5.63 -14.40 5.79
N ALA A 55 6.79 -13.97 6.31
CA ALA A 55 7.88 -13.43 5.51
C ALA A 55 8.33 -14.40 4.39
N SER A 56 8.29 -15.71 4.66
CA SER A 56 8.63 -16.74 3.67
C SER A 56 7.59 -16.83 2.55
N VAL A 57 6.30 -16.71 2.88
CA VAL A 57 5.21 -16.72 1.89
C VAL A 57 5.26 -15.45 1.05
N LEU A 58 5.50 -14.30 1.66
CA LEU A 58 5.63 -13.03 0.96
C LEU A 58 6.88 -12.98 0.07
N GLN A 59 8.00 -13.57 0.52
CA GLN A 59 9.21 -13.71 -0.29
C GLN A 59 8.93 -14.59 -1.51
N ALA A 60 8.31 -15.76 -1.30
CA ALA A 60 7.94 -16.68 -2.36
C ALA A 60 6.91 -16.07 -3.35
N LEU A 61 6.01 -15.21 -2.85
CA LEU A 61 5.14 -14.41 -3.70
C LEU A 61 5.97 -13.45 -4.57
N GLY A 62 6.93 -12.75 -4.00
CA GLY A 62 7.84 -11.86 -4.73
C GLY A 62 8.57 -12.57 -5.86
N GLU A 63 9.14 -13.75 -5.59
CA GLU A 63 9.81 -14.57 -6.60
C GLU A 63 8.89 -15.02 -7.74
N ALA A 64 7.59 -15.18 -7.46
CA ALA A 64 6.62 -15.59 -8.46
C ALA A 64 6.11 -14.43 -9.34
N VAL A 65 5.96 -13.21 -8.78
CA VAL A 65 5.27 -12.11 -9.46
C VAL A 65 6.20 -11.00 -9.96
N LEU A 66 7.37 -10.81 -9.34
CA LEU A 66 8.31 -9.78 -9.75
C LEU A 66 9.02 -10.19 -11.06
N PRO A 67 9.57 -9.23 -11.82
CA PRO A 67 10.31 -9.51 -13.05
C PRO A 67 11.45 -10.51 -12.84
N SER A 68 11.60 -11.43 -13.81
CA SER A 68 12.63 -12.49 -13.76
C SER A 68 14.06 -11.96 -13.89
N GLU A 69 14.23 -10.72 -14.34
CA GLU A 69 15.51 -10.01 -14.48
C GLU A 69 16.06 -9.55 -13.11
N LEU A 70 15.24 -9.60 -12.07
CA LEU A 70 15.69 -9.30 -10.71
C LEU A 70 16.37 -10.50 -10.10
N ASP A 71 17.56 -10.29 -9.56
CA ASP A 71 18.23 -11.27 -8.72
C ASP A 71 17.52 -11.44 -7.36
N GLU A 72 17.84 -12.50 -6.64
CA GLU A 72 17.25 -12.84 -5.34
C GLU A 72 17.40 -11.69 -4.31
N ALA A 73 18.55 -11.00 -4.31
CA ALA A 73 18.84 -9.92 -3.37
C ALA A 73 17.91 -8.71 -3.63
N ARG A 74 17.62 -8.40 -4.90
CA ARG A 74 16.70 -7.33 -5.30
C ARG A 74 15.25 -7.69 -5.00
N ILE A 75 14.84 -8.94 -5.25
CA ILE A 75 13.52 -9.44 -4.86
C ILE A 75 13.36 -9.28 -3.35
N ALA A 76 14.31 -9.75 -2.55
CA ALA A 76 14.27 -9.63 -1.10
C ALA A 76 14.27 -8.16 -0.62
N SER A 77 14.99 -7.28 -1.31
CA SER A 77 14.99 -5.84 -1.03
C SER A 77 13.61 -5.23 -1.27
N THR A 78 12.98 -5.56 -2.39
CA THR A 78 11.64 -5.11 -2.77
C THR A 78 10.60 -5.57 -1.75
N VAL A 79 10.64 -6.84 -1.35
CA VAL A 79 9.75 -7.43 -0.34
C VAL A 79 9.90 -6.72 1.01
N ARG A 80 11.13 -6.50 1.48
CA ARG A 80 11.39 -5.72 2.70
C ARG A 80 10.92 -4.26 2.56
N GLY A 81 11.08 -3.67 1.39
CA GLY A 81 10.56 -2.32 1.09
C GLY A 81 9.05 -2.27 1.23
N PHE A 82 8.34 -3.23 0.67
CA PHE A 82 6.90 -3.37 0.77
C PHE A 82 6.44 -3.57 2.22
N GLN A 83 7.12 -4.41 3.01
CA GLN A 83 6.83 -4.58 4.45
C GLN A 83 6.98 -3.26 5.22
N ARG A 84 8.05 -2.49 4.95
CA ARG A 84 8.24 -1.16 5.56
C ARG A 84 7.13 -0.19 5.15
N TRP A 85 6.70 -0.23 3.89
CA TRP A 85 5.59 0.59 3.41
C TRP A 85 4.30 0.27 4.16
N ILE A 86 3.96 -1.02 4.34
CA ILE A 86 2.79 -1.45 5.11
C ILE A 86 2.89 -0.98 6.57
N ALA A 87 4.05 -1.17 7.20
CA ALA A 87 4.27 -0.76 8.59
C ALA A 87 4.15 0.77 8.79
N GLY A 88 4.55 1.53 7.76
CA GLY A 88 4.43 2.98 7.74
C GLY A 88 3.09 3.52 7.27
N TYR A 89 2.15 2.65 6.83
CA TYR A 89 0.86 3.09 6.30
C TYR A 89 0.08 3.93 7.30
N ARG A 90 -0.44 5.07 6.84
CA ARG A 90 -1.28 5.97 7.61
C ARG A 90 -2.66 6.06 6.97
N GLU A 91 -3.68 5.77 7.77
CA GLU A 91 -5.07 6.06 7.43
C GLU A 91 -5.36 7.54 7.67
N GLY A 92 -6.08 8.18 6.77
CA GLY A 92 -6.49 9.57 6.93
C GLY A 92 -6.33 10.39 5.66
N THR A 93 -6.26 11.70 5.86
CA THR A 93 -6.13 12.67 4.77
C THR A 93 -4.76 13.33 4.86
N GLU A 94 -3.99 13.24 3.79
CA GLU A 94 -2.69 13.91 3.68
C GLU A 94 -2.76 15.01 2.62
N LEU A 95 -2.06 16.12 2.88
CA LEU A 95 -1.88 17.19 1.93
C LEU A 95 -0.57 16.96 1.17
N LEU A 96 -0.68 16.51 -0.06
CA LEU A 96 0.48 16.37 -0.93
C LEU A 96 0.86 17.72 -1.53
N HIS A 97 2.08 18.16 -1.22
CA HIS A 97 2.68 19.34 -1.82
C HIS A 97 3.47 18.92 -3.07
N GLY A 98 2.75 18.82 -4.21
CA GLY A 98 3.39 18.63 -5.52
C GLY A 98 3.83 19.95 -6.14
N TYR A 99 4.62 19.89 -7.22
CA TYR A 99 4.90 21.05 -8.05
C TYR A 99 3.59 21.58 -8.63
N GLY A 100 3.15 22.77 -8.17
CA GLY A 100 1.99 23.50 -8.69
C GLY A 100 0.85 23.63 -7.68
N THR A 101 0.05 22.60 -7.44
CA THR A 101 -1.14 22.69 -6.57
C THR A 101 -1.08 21.63 -5.46
N SER A 102 -1.42 22.06 -4.24
CA SER A 102 -1.58 21.13 -3.12
C SER A 102 -2.82 20.26 -3.36
N LYS A 103 -2.68 18.95 -3.27
CA LYS A 103 -3.76 17.97 -3.45
C LYS A 103 -4.00 17.22 -2.16
N LEU A 104 -5.26 17.16 -1.73
CA LEU A 104 -5.68 16.29 -0.64
C LEU A 104 -5.80 14.85 -1.17
N GLU A 105 -5.06 13.94 -0.57
CA GLU A 105 -5.18 12.51 -0.80
C GLU A 105 -5.78 11.83 0.42
N GLN A 106 -6.82 11.05 0.19
CA GLN A 106 -7.44 10.25 1.25
C GLN A 106 -6.95 8.80 1.16
N SER A 107 -6.32 8.36 2.23
CA SER A 107 -5.96 6.97 2.45
C SER A 107 -7.04 6.29 3.29
N GLY A 108 -7.64 5.25 2.74
CA GLY A 108 -8.65 4.44 3.43
C GLY A 108 -8.04 3.56 4.54
N PRO A 109 -8.83 2.64 5.10
CA PRO A 109 -8.37 1.70 6.11
C PRO A 109 -7.16 0.90 5.66
N THR A 110 -6.28 0.56 6.61
CA THR A 110 -5.08 -0.24 6.30
C THR A 110 -5.44 -1.54 5.59
N PRO A 111 -4.82 -1.85 4.45
CA PRO A 111 -5.05 -3.10 3.73
C PRO A 111 -4.35 -4.30 4.37
N ALA A 112 -3.51 -4.09 5.39
CA ALA A 112 -2.62 -5.09 5.98
C ALA A 112 -3.36 -6.36 6.42
N THR A 113 -4.50 -6.24 7.11
CA THR A 113 -5.30 -7.40 7.57
C THR A 113 -5.79 -8.25 6.40
N ARG A 114 -6.33 -7.60 5.36
CA ARG A 114 -6.81 -8.30 4.17
C ARG A 114 -5.69 -9.04 3.46
N TRP A 115 -4.52 -8.42 3.32
CA TRP A 115 -3.37 -9.03 2.66
C TRP A 115 -2.74 -10.16 3.48
N ALA A 116 -2.70 -10.05 4.81
CA ALA A 116 -2.30 -11.16 5.67
C ALA A 116 -3.23 -12.37 5.46
N THR A 117 -4.55 -12.17 5.49
CA THR A 117 -5.53 -13.23 5.22
C THR A 117 -5.34 -13.87 3.83
N GLN A 118 -4.96 -13.09 2.81
CA GLN A 118 -4.68 -13.62 1.47
C GLN A 118 -3.41 -14.47 1.43
N LEU A 119 -2.36 -14.08 2.15
CA LEU A 119 -1.13 -14.89 2.29
C LEU A 119 -1.42 -16.22 2.99
N ASP A 120 -2.18 -16.19 4.09
CA ASP A 120 -2.64 -17.40 4.79
C ASP A 120 -3.46 -18.31 3.86
N ALA A 121 -4.36 -17.75 3.07
CA ALA A 121 -5.20 -18.49 2.12
C ALA A 121 -4.38 -19.13 1.00
N LEU A 122 -3.36 -18.44 0.47
CA LEU A 122 -2.42 -19.00 -0.50
C LEU A 122 -1.64 -20.19 0.08
N ASP A 123 -1.11 -20.07 1.30
CA ASP A 123 -0.38 -21.17 1.95
C ASP A 123 -1.30 -22.36 2.26
N ALA A 124 -2.51 -22.10 2.77
CA ALA A 124 -3.51 -23.13 3.01
C ALA A 124 -3.93 -23.83 1.71
N THR A 125 -4.09 -23.12 0.61
CA THR A 125 -4.43 -23.68 -0.70
C THR A 125 -3.28 -24.53 -1.26
N ALA A 126 -2.04 -24.05 -1.13
CA ALA A 126 -0.84 -24.77 -1.51
C ALA A 126 -0.75 -26.14 -0.78
N ARG A 127 -0.98 -26.14 0.53
CA ARG A 127 -1.00 -27.38 1.33
C ARG A 127 -2.10 -28.35 0.90
N ARG A 128 -3.30 -27.83 0.60
CA ARG A 128 -4.42 -28.70 0.16
C ARG A 128 -4.19 -29.29 -1.22
N THR A 129 -3.64 -28.50 -2.16
CA THR A 129 -3.52 -28.92 -3.57
C THR A 129 -2.23 -29.68 -3.88
N HIS A 130 -1.16 -29.32 -3.22
CA HIS A 130 0.17 -29.82 -3.51
C HIS A 130 0.85 -30.55 -2.33
N GLY A 131 0.22 -30.56 -1.14
CA GLY A 131 0.79 -31.21 0.06
C GLY A 131 1.94 -30.45 0.70
N HIS A 132 2.32 -29.27 0.19
CA HIS A 132 3.46 -28.48 0.63
C HIS A 132 3.08 -27.03 0.91
N ALA A 133 3.85 -26.36 1.76
CA ALA A 133 3.71 -24.93 1.99
C ALA A 133 3.95 -24.14 0.69
N PHE A 134 3.30 -22.99 0.53
CA PHE A 134 3.42 -22.14 -0.66
C PHE A 134 4.88 -21.80 -0.99
N ALA A 135 5.70 -21.49 0.02
CA ALA A 135 7.12 -21.20 -0.16
C ALA A 135 7.95 -22.38 -0.68
N ALA A 136 7.48 -23.61 -0.47
CA ALA A 136 8.17 -24.81 -0.95
C ALA A 136 7.76 -25.25 -2.37
N LEU A 137 6.77 -24.58 -2.98
CA LEU A 137 6.32 -24.88 -4.33
C LEU A 137 7.30 -24.33 -5.37
N THR A 138 7.28 -24.91 -6.57
CA THR A 138 7.96 -24.32 -7.73
C THR A 138 7.34 -22.98 -8.12
N VAL A 139 8.12 -22.12 -8.78
CA VAL A 139 7.63 -20.82 -9.26
C VAL A 139 6.40 -20.99 -10.17
N THR A 140 6.38 -22.02 -11.01
CA THR A 140 5.24 -22.32 -11.89
C THR A 140 3.98 -22.65 -11.11
N GLN A 141 4.08 -23.48 -10.08
CA GLN A 141 2.95 -23.82 -9.21
C GLN A 141 2.44 -22.61 -8.43
N ARG A 142 3.35 -21.79 -7.89
CA ARG A 142 2.99 -20.54 -7.21
C ARG A 142 2.25 -19.58 -8.14
N ARG A 143 2.75 -19.41 -9.38
CA ARG A 143 2.10 -18.56 -10.40
C ARG A 143 0.70 -19.06 -10.73
N ALA A 144 0.51 -20.36 -10.86
CA ALA A 144 -0.81 -20.94 -11.14
C ALA A 144 -1.82 -20.65 -10.03
N LEU A 145 -1.42 -20.77 -8.74
CA LEU A 145 -2.26 -20.42 -7.60
C LEU A 145 -2.60 -18.93 -7.56
N ILE A 146 -1.60 -18.07 -7.72
CA ILE A 146 -1.79 -16.62 -7.75
C ILE A 146 -2.73 -16.23 -8.91
N GLN A 147 -2.54 -16.81 -10.09
CA GLN A 147 -3.37 -16.53 -11.25
C GLN A 147 -4.82 -16.95 -11.01
N SER A 148 -5.05 -18.09 -10.36
CA SER A 148 -6.40 -18.52 -9.97
C SER A 148 -7.10 -17.49 -9.08
N ASP A 149 -6.39 -16.90 -8.12
CA ASP A 149 -6.93 -15.86 -7.23
C ASP A 149 -7.14 -14.52 -7.93
N LEU A 150 -6.32 -14.21 -8.95
CA LEU A 150 -6.42 -12.96 -9.70
C LEU A 150 -7.48 -12.98 -10.81
N ASN A 151 -7.79 -14.15 -11.39
CA ASN A 151 -8.74 -14.28 -12.51
C ASN A 151 -10.12 -13.65 -12.24
N PRO A 152 -10.74 -13.82 -11.05
CA PRO A 152 -12.03 -13.21 -10.76
C PRO A 152 -11.96 -11.67 -10.69
N LEU A 153 -10.79 -11.10 -10.41
CA LEU A 153 -10.62 -9.66 -10.22
C LEU A 153 -10.60 -8.88 -11.54
N LYS A 154 -10.37 -9.57 -12.68
CA LYS A 154 -10.33 -8.98 -14.04
C LYS A 154 -9.48 -7.69 -14.06
N ALA A 155 -8.35 -7.67 -13.35
CA ALA A 155 -7.48 -6.51 -13.26
C ALA A 155 -6.74 -6.32 -14.60
N ASP A 156 -7.05 -5.25 -15.30
CA ASP A 156 -6.46 -4.84 -16.57
C ASP A 156 -5.25 -3.91 -16.41
N ARG A 157 -5.04 -3.42 -15.19
CA ARG A 157 -3.95 -2.50 -14.83
C ARG A 157 -3.54 -2.68 -13.37
N ILE A 158 -2.33 -2.24 -13.08
CA ILE A 158 -1.80 -2.23 -11.71
C ILE A 158 -2.45 -1.05 -10.95
N PRO A 159 -3.21 -1.30 -9.87
CA PRO A 159 -3.85 -0.25 -9.08
C PRO A 159 -2.84 0.48 -8.19
N ALA A 160 -3.22 1.60 -7.58
CA ALA A 160 -2.45 2.20 -6.50
C ALA A 160 -2.29 1.20 -5.34
N ILE A 161 -1.12 1.18 -4.70
CA ILE A 161 -0.74 0.17 -3.68
C ILE A 161 -1.86 -0.04 -2.64
N GLY A 162 -2.26 1.01 -1.93
CA GLY A 162 -3.27 0.93 -0.85
C GLY A 162 -4.66 0.50 -1.30
N ARG A 163 -4.97 0.61 -2.61
CA ARG A 163 -6.24 0.21 -3.22
C ARG A 163 -6.20 -1.16 -3.87
N ALA A 164 -5.04 -1.81 -3.91
CA ALA A 164 -4.88 -3.10 -4.56
C ALA A 164 -5.79 -4.16 -3.90
N PRO A 165 -6.64 -4.83 -4.68
CA PRO A 165 -7.57 -5.84 -4.15
C PRO A 165 -6.86 -7.11 -3.69
N HIS A 166 -5.65 -7.37 -4.20
CA HIS A 166 -4.85 -8.56 -3.89
C HIS A 166 -3.40 -8.18 -3.56
N VAL A 167 -2.78 -8.91 -2.63
CA VAL A 167 -1.41 -8.65 -2.17
C VAL A 167 -0.38 -8.74 -3.30
N ALA A 168 -0.55 -9.63 -4.27
CA ALA A 168 0.31 -9.73 -5.45
C ALA A 168 0.30 -8.43 -6.28
N LEU A 169 -0.88 -7.85 -6.51
CA LEU A 169 -1.01 -6.57 -7.22
C LEU A 169 -0.44 -5.41 -6.42
N ALA A 170 -0.56 -5.45 -5.09
CA ALA A 170 0.04 -4.46 -4.22
C ALA A 170 1.57 -4.49 -4.26
N LEU A 171 2.16 -5.68 -4.24
CA LEU A 171 3.61 -5.86 -4.35
C LEU A 171 4.12 -5.40 -5.71
N LEU A 172 3.42 -5.73 -6.80
CA LEU A 172 3.72 -5.22 -8.14
C LEU A 172 3.63 -3.70 -8.21
N ALA A 173 2.56 -3.11 -7.64
CA ALA A 173 2.40 -1.66 -7.58
C ALA A 173 3.54 -0.98 -6.81
N HIS A 174 3.98 -1.60 -5.71
CA HIS A 174 5.12 -1.12 -4.93
C HIS A 174 6.41 -1.14 -5.74
N PHE A 175 6.68 -2.24 -6.45
CA PHE A 175 7.86 -2.37 -7.32
C PHE A 175 7.84 -1.34 -8.44
N TYR A 176 6.76 -1.30 -9.25
CA TYR A 176 6.66 -0.38 -10.39
C TYR A 176 6.61 1.10 -10.01
N GLY A 177 6.31 1.43 -8.76
CA GLY A 177 6.48 2.78 -8.20
C GLY A 177 7.88 3.12 -7.72
N SER A 178 8.85 2.19 -7.84
CA SER A 178 10.23 2.36 -7.35
C SER A 178 11.18 2.89 -8.43
N VAL A 179 12.30 3.47 -7.99
CA VAL A 179 13.41 3.84 -8.87
C VAL A 179 14.03 2.61 -9.54
N GLU A 180 14.01 1.47 -8.85
CA GLU A 180 14.56 0.20 -9.33
C GLU A 180 13.79 -0.34 -10.53
N ALA A 181 12.46 -0.16 -10.56
CA ALA A 181 11.65 -0.47 -11.73
C ALA A 181 11.95 0.47 -12.90
N THR A 182 12.18 1.76 -12.61
CA THR A 182 12.60 2.73 -13.63
C THR A 182 13.93 2.34 -14.26
N ASP A 183 14.92 1.97 -13.42
CA ASP A 183 16.23 1.50 -13.90
C ASP A 183 16.09 0.27 -14.80
N LEU A 184 15.22 -0.69 -14.40
CA LEU A 184 14.98 -1.89 -15.20
C LEU A 184 14.32 -1.56 -16.55
N CYS A 185 13.31 -0.68 -16.55
CA CYS A 185 12.57 -0.34 -17.77
C CYS A 185 13.37 0.47 -18.78
N TYR A 186 14.31 1.30 -18.31
CA TYR A 186 15.08 2.22 -19.15
C TYR A 186 16.56 1.85 -19.28
N ASP A 187 16.95 0.67 -18.78
CA ASP A 187 18.36 0.24 -18.69
C ASP A 187 19.25 1.33 -18.04
N ALA A 188 18.72 1.95 -17.00
CA ALA A 188 19.36 3.01 -16.25
C ALA A 188 20.06 2.47 -15.00
N SER A 189 20.75 3.33 -14.29
CA SER A 189 21.48 2.98 -13.06
C SER A 189 21.26 4.02 -11.94
N ILE A 190 20.11 4.68 -11.94
CA ILE A 190 19.79 5.77 -11.02
C ILE A 190 19.80 5.26 -9.57
N ALA A 191 19.18 4.11 -9.31
CA ALA A 191 19.14 3.50 -7.99
C ALA A 191 20.49 3.01 -7.46
N ARG A 192 21.48 2.86 -8.33
CA ARG A 192 22.82 2.36 -8.00
C ARG A 192 23.87 3.48 -7.90
N GLN A 193 23.52 4.69 -8.32
CA GLN A 193 24.45 5.80 -8.27
C GLN A 193 24.51 6.37 -6.85
N SER A 194 25.68 6.36 -6.26
CA SER A 194 25.94 7.14 -5.06
C SER A 194 26.07 8.63 -5.41
N CYS A 195 25.53 9.52 -4.59
CA CYS A 195 25.78 10.94 -4.73
C CYS A 195 27.28 11.22 -4.75
N ARG A 196 27.73 12.02 -5.71
CA ARG A 196 29.12 12.45 -5.76
C ARG A 196 29.45 13.20 -4.47
N PRO A 197 30.51 12.86 -3.74
CA PRO A 197 30.93 13.63 -2.58
C PRO A 197 31.17 15.10 -2.94
N LEU A 198 30.74 16.02 -2.07
CA LEU A 198 30.89 17.47 -2.31
C LEU A 198 32.34 17.87 -2.65
N ALA A 199 33.33 17.24 -2.02
CA ALA A 199 34.74 17.44 -2.31
C ALA A 199 35.14 17.11 -3.76
N SER A 200 34.42 16.22 -4.45
CA SER A 200 34.68 15.88 -5.85
C SER A 200 33.78 16.67 -6.83
N ALA A 201 32.73 17.33 -6.34
CA ALA A 201 31.81 18.10 -7.16
C ALA A 201 32.44 19.38 -7.75
N THR A 202 33.49 19.91 -7.09
CA THR A 202 34.25 21.08 -7.55
C THR A 202 35.31 20.76 -8.63
N ARG A 203 35.55 19.46 -8.91
CA ARG A 203 36.50 19.09 -9.96
C ARG A 203 35.89 19.37 -11.33
N LYS A 204 36.67 20.04 -12.20
CA LYS A 204 36.28 20.29 -13.58
C LYS A 204 35.94 18.94 -14.27
N PRO A 205 34.80 18.82 -14.95
CA PRO A 205 34.47 17.61 -15.71
C PRO A 205 35.57 17.29 -16.73
N LEU A 206 35.83 16.00 -16.94
CA LEU A 206 36.71 15.55 -18.01
C LEU A 206 36.11 15.97 -19.34
N PRO A 207 36.95 16.35 -20.35
CA PRO A 207 36.48 16.60 -21.70
C PRO A 207 35.73 15.38 -22.23
N LEU A 208 34.62 15.62 -22.92
CA LEU A 208 33.90 14.54 -23.62
C LEU A 208 34.83 13.91 -24.67
N ALA A 209 34.85 12.59 -24.73
CA ALA A 209 35.56 11.88 -25.78
C ALA A 209 35.00 12.32 -27.16
N PRO A 210 35.86 12.57 -28.18
CA PRO A 210 35.37 12.94 -29.47
C PRO A 210 34.47 11.83 -30.03
N THR A 211 33.21 12.17 -30.35
CA THR A 211 32.26 11.28 -30.97
C THR A 211 32.85 10.85 -32.32
N ARG A 212 33.22 9.58 -32.49
CA ARG A 212 33.51 9.02 -33.81
C ARG A 212 32.25 9.17 -34.64
N ARG A 213 32.25 10.09 -35.59
CA ARG A 213 31.25 10.09 -36.66
C ARG A 213 31.55 8.86 -37.54
N SER A 214 30.64 7.91 -37.50
CA SER A 214 30.56 6.82 -38.48
C SER A 214 29.92 7.31 -39.76
#